data_e9f37b6a1d9ec498d6c0390b5fa714e3
#
_entry.id   e9f37b6a1d9ec498d6c0390b5fa714e3
#
_cell.length_a   1.000
_cell.length_b   1.000
_cell.length_c   1.000
_cell.angle_alpha   90.00
_cell.angle_beta   90.00
_cell.angle_gamma   90.00
#
_symmetry.space_group_name_H-M   'P 1'
#
loop_
_entity.id
_entity.type
_entity.pdbx_description
1 polymer ?
#
loop_
_entity_poly.entity_id
_entity_poly.type
_entity_poly.pdbx_seq_one_letter_code
_entity_poly.pdbx_strand_id
1 'polypeptide(L)'
;MNVAIVTVGDEILAGSTTNTNASWLAERITARGSTVARILTIPDDRDLIADYVARWSDAFDAVIVTGGIGGTPDDVTVEAVADGLEREFVVHGEIRERLLEKAAAFRDENPEMVEEYDLQLDIDAAASIPEGATPIVVDEGWAPGCVVENVYVFAGIPDEMKAMFEQVADEFQGDAVARTLYTPAPEGSLHEALEEVSERFDVSVGSYPRSEHRPGRIRVSSTEPETVDAALEWLRERVETTEPPSADVNTTD
;
A
#
# COMPACT_ATOMS: atom_id res chain seq x y z
N MET A 1 8.79 11.82 -3.16
CA MET A 1 7.65 11.72 -2.22
C MET A 1 7.92 10.62 -1.20
N ASN A 2 7.72 10.89 0.09
CA ASN A 2 7.82 9.92 1.18
C ASN A 2 6.43 9.47 1.62
N VAL A 3 6.17 8.18 1.53
CA VAL A 3 4.86 7.57 1.80
C VAL A 3 4.93 6.71 3.05
N ALA A 4 3.91 6.79 3.90
CA ALA A 4 3.69 5.86 5.00
C ALA A 4 2.47 4.97 4.72
N ILE A 5 2.54 3.70 5.12
CA ILE A 5 1.44 2.75 4.98
C ILE A 5 1.05 2.25 6.36
N VAL A 6 -0.21 2.40 6.70
CA VAL A 6 -0.85 1.83 7.90
C VAL A 6 -1.79 0.72 7.44
N THR A 7 -1.59 -0.47 7.95
CA THR A 7 -2.51 -1.59 7.76
C THR A 7 -3.29 -1.81 9.04
N VAL A 8 -4.59 -1.79 8.97
CA VAL A 8 -5.51 -2.00 10.09
C VAL A 8 -6.07 -3.41 10.00
N GLY A 9 -6.00 -4.19 11.07
CA GLY A 9 -6.56 -5.53 11.13
C GLY A 9 -5.98 -6.38 12.25
N ASP A 10 -6.81 -6.81 13.18
CA ASP A 10 -6.47 -7.72 14.27
C ASP A 10 -6.02 -9.10 13.75
N GLU A 11 -6.58 -9.57 12.63
CA GLU A 11 -6.23 -10.84 12.00
C GLU A 11 -4.79 -10.85 11.47
N ILE A 12 -4.27 -9.69 11.08
CA ILE A 12 -2.88 -9.54 10.62
C ILE A 12 -1.95 -9.60 11.84
N LEU A 13 -2.29 -8.91 12.93
CA LEU A 13 -1.53 -8.93 14.18
C LEU A 13 -1.55 -10.31 14.84
N ALA A 14 -2.66 -11.04 14.71
CA ALA A 14 -2.77 -12.43 15.18
C ALA A 14 -2.01 -13.44 14.31
N GLY A 15 -1.50 -13.01 13.13
CA GLY A 15 -0.83 -13.91 12.19
C GLY A 15 -1.78 -14.84 11.43
N SER A 16 -3.10 -14.59 11.50
CA SER A 16 -4.10 -15.37 10.78
C SER A 16 -4.16 -15.02 9.30
N THR A 17 -3.77 -13.79 8.97
CA THR A 17 -3.70 -13.26 7.61
C THR A 17 -2.34 -12.63 7.36
N THR A 18 -1.75 -12.94 6.21
CA THR A 18 -0.49 -12.30 5.79
C THR A 18 -0.76 -10.91 5.21
N ASN A 19 0.01 -9.91 5.63
CA ASN A 19 -0.08 -8.54 5.11
C ASN A 19 0.47 -8.44 3.68
N THR A 20 -0.30 -8.89 2.71
CA THR A 20 0.05 -8.80 1.28
C THR A 20 -0.21 -7.41 0.70
N ASN A 21 -1.16 -6.67 1.27
CA ASN A 21 -1.52 -5.32 0.83
C ASN A 21 -0.35 -4.35 0.95
N ALA A 22 0.29 -4.30 2.12
CA ALA A 22 1.42 -3.40 2.34
C ALA A 22 2.60 -3.72 1.42
N SER A 23 2.88 -5.00 1.18
CA SER A 23 3.95 -5.42 0.27
C SER A 23 3.67 -5.00 -1.17
N TRP A 24 2.45 -5.21 -1.64
CA TRP A 24 2.01 -4.83 -2.98
C TRP A 24 2.03 -3.31 -3.19
N LEU A 25 1.47 -2.55 -2.24
CA LEU A 25 1.49 -1.08 -2.27
C LEU A 25 2.92 -0.54 -2.30
N ALA A 26 3.79 -1.07 -1.43
CA ALA A 26 5.20 -0.66 -1.39
C ALA A 26 5.91 -0.91 -2.73
N GLU A 27 5.66 -2.03 -3.38
CA GLU A 27 6.20 -2.33 -4.71
C GLU A 27 5.71 -1.32 -5.75
N ARG A 28 4.39 -1.06 -5.80
CA ARG A 28 3.77 -0.15 -6.78
C ARG A 28 4.22 1.29 -6.62
N ILE A 29 4.26 1.78 -5.38
CA ILE A 29 4.72 3.13 -5.04
C ILE A 29 6.19 3.32 -5.40
N THR A 30 7.02 2.34 -5.03
CA THR A 30 8.46 2.38 -5.33
C THR A 30 8.74 2.31 -6.84
N ALA A 31 7.94 1.53 -7.59
CA ALA A 31 8.05 1.48 -9.05
C ALA A 31 7.70 2.80 -9.73
N ARG A 32 6.94 3.67 -9.06
CA ARG A 32 6.60 5.03 -9.52
C ARG A 32 7.60 6.11 -9.08
N GLY A 33 8.68 5.73 -8.42
CA GLY A 33 9.74 6.65 -7.99
C GLY A 33 9.50 7.33 -6.65
N SER A 34 8.47 6.96 -5.90
CA SER A 34 8.28 7.40 -4.52
C SER A 34 8.92 6.43 -3.53
N THR A 35 9.13 6.86 -2.30
CA THR A 35 9.78 6.08 -1.25
C THR A 35 8.76 5.71 -0.19
N VAL A 36 8.56 4.42 0.06
CA VAL A 36 7.84 3.96 1.24
C VAL A 36 8.76 4.03 2.45
N ALA A 37 8.53 5.01 3.30
CA ALA A 37 9.38 5.29 4.46
C ALA A 37 8.98 4.49 5.69
N ARG A 38 7.70 4.10 5.82
CA ARG A 38 7.17 3.33 6.96
C ARG A 38 6.06 2.39 6.50
N ILE A 39 6.02 1.22 7.12
CA ILE A 39 4.89 0.30 7.10
C ILE A 39 4.61 -0.07 8.54
N LEU A 40 3.37 0.06 8.96
CA LEU A 40 2.91 -0.25 10.31
C LEU A 40 1.61 -1.05 10.23
N THR A 41 1.49 -2.06 11.09
CA THR A 41 0.22 -2.76 11.30
C THR A 41 -0.28 -2.43 12.69
N ILE A 42 -1.55 -2.05 12.81
CA ILE A 42 -2.22 -1.69 14.06
C ILE A 42 -3.56 -2.42 14.17
N PRO A 43 -4.10 -2.57 15.39
CA PRO A 43 -5.42 -3.16 15.62
C PRO A 43 -6.54 -2.26 15.09
N ASP A 44 -7.76 -2.82 15.06
CA ASP A 44 -9.00 -2.11 14.78
C ASP A 44 -9.42 -1.23 15.98
N ASP A 45 -8.59 -0.28 16.33
CA ASP A 45 -8.74 0.65 17.44
C ASP A 45 -8.84 2.09 16.91
N ARG A 46 -10.03 2.69 17.04
CA ARG A 46 -10.35 4.01 16.49
C ARG A 46 -9.41 5.11 16.99
N ASP A 47 -9.14 5.14 18.30
CA ASP A 47 -8.31 6.19 18.89
C ASP A 47 -6.86 6.07 18.42
N LEU A 48 -6.38 4.83 18.30
CA LEU A 48 -5.02 4.56 17.82
C LEU A 48 -4.85 4.90 16.34
N ILE A 49 -5.83 4.55 15.51
CA ILE A 49 -5.84 4.90 14.08
C ILE A 49 -5.83 6.42 13.93
N ALA A 50 -6.71 7.15 14.64
CA ALA A 50 -6.80 8.60 14.60
C ALA A 50 -5.47 9.27 15.01
N ASP A 51 -4.81 8.77 16.07
CA ASP A 51 -3.53 9.29 16.55
C ASP A 51 -2.40 9.08 15.52
N TYR A 52 -2.34 7.92 14.84
CA TYR A 52 -1.37 7.71 13.76
C TYR A 52 -1.67 8.56 12.53
N VAL A 53 -2.93 8.69 12.13
CA VAL A 53 -3.34 9.53 11.01
C VAL A 53 -2.95 10.99 11.26
N ALA A 54 -3.30 11.56 12.42
CA ALA A 54 -2.94 12.94 12.78
C ALA A 54 -1.43 13.20 12.71
N ARG A 55 -0.63 12.31 13.30
CA ARG A 55 0.83 12.49 13.34
C ARG A 55 1.50 12.23 11.99
N TRP A 56 0.98 11.29 11.20
CA TRP A 56 1.63 10.89 9.97
C TRP A 56 1.21 11.76 8.78
N SER A 57 0.02 12.33 8.79
CA SER A 57 -0.38 13.34 7.80
C SER A 57 0.53 14.57 7.83
N ASP A 58 1.01 14.97 9.01
CA ASP A 58 1.99 16.06 9.15
C ASP A 58 3.43 15.64 8.78
N ALA A 59 3.77 14.36 8.90
CA ALA A 59 5.14 13.88 8.81
C ALA A 59 5.54 13.32 7.44
N PHE A 60 4.58 12.92 6.62
CA PHE A 60 4.79 12.28 5.32
C PHE A 60 4.04 13.02 4.21
N ASP A 61 4.54 12.91 2.98
CA ASP A 61 3.90 13.52 1.81
C ASP A 61 2.57 12.84 1.50
N ALA A 62 2.43 11.54 1.80
CA ALA A 62 1.19 10.78 1.69
C ALA A 62 1.12 9.67 2.76
N VAL A 63 -0.07 9.40 3.25
CA VAL A 63 -0.38 8.31 4.18
C VAL A 63 -1.45 7.41 3.56
N ILE A 64 -1.16 6.13 3.45
CA ILE A 64 -2.15 5.14 3.03
C ILE A 64 -2.62 4.38 4.27
N VAL A 65 -3.93 4.28 4.45
CA VAL A 65 -4.56 3.46 5.49
C VAL A 65 -5.39 2.38 4.77
N THR A 66 -5.14 1.11 5.05
CA THR A 66 -5.84 -0.01 4.39
C THR A 66 -6.38 -1.00 5.42
N GLY A 67 -7.64 -1.39 5.26
CA GLY A 67 -8.39 -2.26 6.17
C GLY A 67 -9.40 -1.51 7.03
N GLY A 68 -10.37 -2.23 7.60
CA GLY A 68 -11.36 -1.69 8.53
C GLY A 68 -12.32 -0.65 7.95
N ILE A 69 -12.72 -0.78 6.67
CA ILE A 69 -13.66 0.14 6.00
C ILE A 69 -15.01 -0.49 5.64
N GLY A 70 -15.24 -1.74 6.03
CA GLY A 70 -16.47 -2.49 5.71
C GLY A 70 -17.69 -2.01 6.49
N GLY A 71 -18.60 -2.95 6.78
CA GLY A 71 -19.85 -2.66 7.49
C GLY A 71 -20.01 -3.45 8.79
N THR A 72 -18.91 -4.00 9.32
CA THR A 72 -18.92 -4.71 10.60
C THR A 72 -18.54 -3.76 11.75
N PRO A 73 -18.89 -4.07 13.01
CA PRO A 73 -18.65 -3.16 14.12
C PRO A 73 -17.17 -2.82 14.40
N ASP A 74 -16.25 -3.59 13.89
CA ASP A 74 -14.80 -3.41 13.92
C ASP A 74 -14.26 -2.57 12.77
N ASP A 75 -15.08 -2.27 11.75
CA ASP A 75 -14.72 -1.39 10.63
C ASP A 75 -14.81 0.09 11.06
N VAL A 76 -13.80 0.57 11.75
CA VAL A 76 -13.75 1.93 12.33
C VAL A 76 -12.80 2.89 11.62
N THR A 77 -12.11 2.42 10.58
CA THR A 77 -11.00 3.16 9.96
C THR A 77 -11.42 4.50 9.35
N VAL A 78 -12.52 4.55 8.59
CA VAL A 78 -12.94 5.79 7.90
C VAL A 78 -13.33 6.87 8.90
N GLU A 79 -14.04 6.48 9.97
CA GLU A 79 -14.43 7.39 11.04
C GLU A 79 -13.21 7.85 11.85
N ALA A 80 -12.26 6.94 12.14
CA ALA A 80 -11.00 7.28 12.81
C ALA A 80 -10.14 8.25 12.00
N VAL A 81 -10.14 8.13 10.67
CA VAL A 81 -9.45 9.08 9.78
C VAL A 81 -10.11 10.47 9.86
N ALA A 82 -11.44 10.53 9.91
CA ALA A 82 -12.15 11.80 10.11
C ALA A 82 -11.74 12.45 11.45
N ASP A 83 -11.71 11.68 12.54
CA ASP A 83 -11.27 12.17 13.85
C ASP A 83 -9.82 12.67 13.83
N GLY A 84 -8.91 11.88 13.26
CA GLY A 84 -7.48 12.21 13.20
C GLY A 84 -7.17 13.48 12.41
N LEU A 85 -8.02 13.82 11.44
CA LEU A 85 -7.91 15.04 10.61
C LEU A 85 -8.85 16.16 11.08
N GLU A 86 -9.51 15.99 12.23
CA GLU A 86 -10.47 16.97 12.78
C GLU A 86 -11.58 17.33 11.75
N ARG A 87 -12.09 16.33 11.01
CA ARG A 87 -13.16 16.47 10.02
C ARG A 87 -14.47 15.88 10.54
N GLU A 88 -15.59 16.45 10.14
CA GLU A 88 -16.89 15.82 10.39
C GLU A 88 -17.02 14.54 9.55
N PHE A 89 -17.66 13.51 10.11
CA PHE A 89 -17.99 12.29 9.41
C PHE A 89 -19.40 12.42 8.85
N VAL A 90 -19.53 12.54 7.52
CA VAL A 90 -20.76 12.96 6.85
C VAL A 90 -21.20 12.02 5.77
N VAL A 91 -22.50 11.85 5.58
CA VAL A 91 -23.08 11.06 4.50
C VAL A 91 -22.80 11.72 3.15
N HIS A 92 -22.10 11.03 2.26
CA HIS A 92 -21.83 11.49 0.91
C HIS A 92 -22.97 11.09 -0.04
N GLY A 93 -23.61 12.08 -0.66
CA GLY A 93 -24.85 11.87 -1.44
C GLY A 93 -24.69 10.90 -2.61
N GLU A 94 -23.64 11.04 -3.43
CA GLU A 94 -23.40 10.17 -4.58
C GLU A 94 -23.09 8.72 -4.17
N ILE A 95 -22.31 8.53 -3.09
CA ILE A 95 -22.05 7.18 -2.56
C ILE A 95 -23.36 6.55 -2.09
N ARG A 96 -24.17 7.31 -1.37
CA ARG A 96 -25.46 6.86 -0.86
C ARG A 96 -26.39 6.41 -1.99
N GLU A 97 -26.54 7.20 -3.05
CA GLU A 97 -27.36 6.85 -4.21
C GLU A 97 -26.85 5.54 -4.87
N ARG A 98 -25.54 5.44 -5.10
CA ARG A 98 -24.91 4.25 -5.67
C ARG A 98 -25.13 3.00 -4.80
N LEU A 99 -24.97 3.10 -3.48
CA LEU A 99 -25.19 1.99 -2.56
C LEU A 99 -26.66 1.56 -2.52
N LEU A 100 -27.61 2.50 -2.62
CA LEU A 100 -29.03 2.19 -2.73
C LEU A 100 -29.33 1.40 -4.01
N GLU A 101 -28.80 1.82 -5.15
CA GLU A 101 -28.96 1.11 -6.43
C GLU A 101 -28.34 -0.30 -6.36
N LYS A 102 -27.12 -0.40 -5.84
CA LYS A 102 -26.41 -1.68 -5.68
C LYS A 102 -27.17 -2.63 -4.73
N ALA A 103 -27.68 -2.11 -3.61
CA ALA A 103 -28.47 -2.90 -2.66
C ALA A 103 -29.80 -3.35 -3.27
N ALA A 104 -30.45 -2.54 -4.10
CA ALA A 104 -31.66 -2.93 -4.81
C ALA A 104 -31.38 -4.07 -5.82
N ALA A 105 -30.34 -3.91 -6.66
CA ALA A 105 -29.94 -4.94 -7.61
C ALA A 105 -29.57 -6.26 -6.91
N PHE A 106 -28.80 -6.18 -5.81
CA PHE A 106 -28.43 -7.36 -5.04
C PHE A 106 -29.65 -8.11 -4.47
N ARG A 107 -30.67 -7.38 -3.96
CA ARG A 107 -31.91 -8.00 -3.45
C ARG A 107 -32.70 -8.67 -4.57
N ASP A 108 -32.75 -8.07 -5.76
CA ASP A 108 -33.45 -8.62 -6.91
C ASP A 108 -32.78 -9.89 -7.44
N GLU A 109 -31.44 -9.94 -7.39
CA GLU A 109 -30.65 -11.09 -7.84
C GLU A 109 -30.57 -12.22 -6.80
N ASN A 110 -30.66 -11.91 -5.50
CA ASN A 110 -30.46 -12.85 -4.39
C ASN A 110 -31.59 -12.83 -3.36
N PRO A 111 -32.87 -12.95 -3.75
CA PRO A 111 -33.99 -12.80 -2.84
C PRO A 111 -34.01 -13.83 -1.70
N GLU A 112 -33.64 -15.09 -1.99
CA GLU A 112 -33.58 -16.17 -0.99
C GLU A 112 -32.53 -15.91 0.07
N MET A 113 -31.35 -15.41 -0.32
CA MET A 113 -30.24 -15.07 0.60
C MET A 113 -30.63 -13.90 1.51
N VAL A 114 -31.29 -12.88 0.95
CA VAL A 114 -31.70 -11.68 1.71
C VAL A 114 -32.74 -12.07 2.76
N GLU A 115 -33.67 -12.99 2.43
CA GLU A 115 -34.69 -13.48 3.36
C GLU A 115 -34.09 -14.41 4.43
N GLU A 116 -33.18 -15.33 4.04
CA GLU A 116 -32.57 -16.31 4.94
C GLU A 116 -31.69 -15.66 6.01
N TYR A 117 -30.90 -14.64 5.62
CA TYR A 117 -29.88 -14.01 6.50
C TYR A 117 -30.32 -12.65 7.06
N ASP A 118 -31.55 -12.17 6.75
CA ASP A 118 -32.04 -10.84 7.15
C ASP A 118 -30.99 -9.74 6.89
N LEU A 119 -30.44 -9.73 5.67
CA LEU A 119 -29.34 -8.84 5.31
C LEU A 119 -29.80 -7.38 5.34
N GLN A 120 -29.30 -6.65 6.34
CA GLN A 120 -29.53 -5.22 6.50
C GLN A 120 -28.19 -4.49 6.35
N LEU A 121 -28.13 -3.56 5.41
CA LEU A 121 -26.99 -2.66 5.24
C LEU A 121 -27.42 -1.26 5.72
N ASP A 122 -26.68 -0.72 6.67
CA ASP A 122 -26.80 0.70 7.02
C ASP A 122 -26.16 1.54 5.90
N ILE A 123 -27.00 1.94 4.95
CA ILE A 123 -26.56 2.69 3.78
C ILE A 123 -25.95 4.05 4.16
N ASP A 124 -26.50 4.71 5.18
CA ASP A 124 -26.01 6.03 5.59
C ASP A 124 -24.65 5.90 6.28
N ALA A 125 -24.47 4.89 7.14
CA ALA A 125 -23.16 4.60 7.72
C ALA A 125 -22.13 4.22 6.62
N ALA A 126 -22.50 3.30 5.73
CA ALA A 126 -21.61 2.85 4.64
C ALA A 126 -21.30 3.95 3.60
N ALA A 127 -22.15 4.99 3.49
CA ALA A 127 -21.94 6.13 2.61
C ALA A 127 -21.24 7.32 3.29
N SER A 128 -20.87 7.19 4.56
CA SER A 128 -20.24 8.27 5.30
C SER A 128 -18.72 8.28 5.09
N ILE A 129 -18.17 9.46 4.84
CA ILE A 129 -16.74 9.73 4.69
C ILE A 129 -16.38 11.05 5.39
N PRO A 130 -15.09 11.35 5.63
CA PRO A 130 -14.67 12.64 6.16
C PRO A 130 -15.16 13.80 5.28
N GLU A 131 -15.60 14.90 5.90
CA GLU A 131 -16.01 16.11 5.18
C GLU A 131 -14.88 16.61 4.26
N GLY A 132 -15.22 16.87 2.99
CA GLY A 132 -14.26 17.31 1.97
C GLY A 132 -13.43 16.19 1.34
N ALA A 133 -13.64 14.94 1.72
CA ALA A 133 -13.00 13.81 1.08
C ALA A 133 -13.52 13.56 -0.35
N THR A 134 -12.63 13.10 -1.22
CA THR A 134 -12.97 12.58 -2.54
C THR A 134 -13.17 11.08 -2.45
N PRO A 135 -14.36 10.54 -2.80
CA PRO A 135 -14.60 9.11 -2.72
C PRO A 135 -13.81 8.34 -3.78
N ILE A 136 -13.34 7.14 -3.42
CA ILE A 136 -12.78 6.15 -4.34
C ILE A 136 -13.74 4.96 -4.35
N VAL A 137 -14.40 4.74 -5.47
CA VAL A 137 -15.42 3.71 -5.59
C VAL A 137 -15.00 2.67 -6.62
N VAL A 138 -15.12 1.39 -6.26
CA VAL A 138 -14.87 0.24 -7.13
C VAL A 138 -16.15 -0.58 -7.29
N ASP A 139 -16.28 -1.28 -8.40
CA ASP A 139 -17.51 -2.05 -8.68
C ASP A 139 -17.63 -3.30 -7.82
N GLU A 140 -16.49 -3.91 -7.50
CA GLU A 140 -16.39 -5.14 -6.71
C GLU A 140 -16.74 -4.94 -5.23
N GLY A 141 -16.40 -3.77 -4.67
CA GLY A 141 -16.56 -3.47 -3.24
C GLY A 141 -17.89 -2.84 -2.87
N TRP A 142 -18.29 -2.98 -1.61
CA TRP A 142 -19.43 -2.27 -1.03
C TRP A 142 -19.01 -0.97 -0.34
N ALA A 143 -17.91 -1.01 0.39
CA ALA A 143 -17.41 0.15 1.10
C ALA A 143 -16.55 1.04 0.18
N PRO A 144 -16.80 2.34 0.15
CA PRO A 144 -15.95 3.27 -0.57
C PRO A 144 -14.64 3.49 0.18
N GLY A 145 -13.52 3.56 -0.56
CA GLY A 145 -12.35 4.26 -0.08
C GLY A 145 -12.53 5.78 -0.23
N CYS A 146 -11.55 6.55 0.24
CA CYS A 146 -11.55 7.99 0.03
C CYS A 146 -10.14 8.58 0.07
N VAL A 147 -10.00 9.79 -0.46
CA VAL A 147 -8.85 10.65 -0.26
C VAL A 147 -9.30 11.90 0.47
N VAL A 148 -8.63 12.21 1.57
CA VAL A 148 -8.83 13.46 2.30
C VAL A 148 -7.46 14.03 2.65
N GLU A 149 -7.19 15.26 2.19
CA GLU A 149 -5.87 15.88 2.27
C GLU A 149 -4.80 14.98 1.60
N ASN A 150 -3.82 14.51 2.35
CA ASN A 150 -2.79 13.57 1.90
C ASN A 150 -3.00 12.13 2.45
N VAL A 151 -4.19 11.83 2.96
CA VAL A 151 -4.54 10.51 3.51
C VAL A 151 -5.45 9.76 2.53
N TYR A 152 -5.03 8.55 2.16
CA TYR A 152 -5.68 7.65 1.20
C TYR A 152 -6.20 6.44 1.96
N VAL A 153 -7.49 6.23 1.96
CA VAL A 153 -8.15 5.12 2.67
C VAL A 153 -8.60 4.07 1.66
N PHE A 154 -8.13 2.83 1.82
CA PHE A 154 -8.42 1.72 0.93
C PHE A 154 -9.01 0.52 1.68
N ALA A 155 -9.69 -0.35 0.94
CA ALA A 155 -10.21 -1.61 1.46
C ALA A 155 -9.11 -2.55 1.99
N GLY A 156 -9.49 -3.44 2.90
CA GLY A 156 -8.65 -4.56 3.36
C GLY A 156 -8.58 -5.69 2.34
N ILE A 157 -9.65 -5.91 1.56
CA ILE A 157 -9.72 -6.96 0.53
C ILE A 157 -8.73 -6.62 -0.60
N PRO A 158 -7.77 -7.52 -0.92
CA PRO A 158 -6.66 -7.18 -1.81
C PRO A 158 -7.07 -6.69 -3.20
N ASP A 159 -8.09 -7.30 -3.81
CA ASP A 159 -8.48 -6.92 -5.17
C ASP A 159 -9.22 -5.58 -5.21
N GLU A 160 -10.02 -5.27 -4.18
CA GLU A 160 -10.65 -3.95 -4.00
C GLU A 160 -9.58 -2.87 -3.75
N MET A 161 -8.65 -3.13 -2.83
CA MET A 161 -7.54 -2.23 -2.52
C MET A 161 -6.72 -1.89 -3.75
N LYS A 162 -6.37 -2.89 -4.58
CA LYS A 162 -5.63 -2.68 -5.83
C LYS A 162 -6.41 -1.81 -6.81
N ALA A 163 -7.71 -2.10 -6.99
CA ALA A 163 -8.58 -1.32 -7.86
C ALA A 163 -8.73 0.14 -7.37
N MET A 164 -8.81 0.36 -6.06
CA MET A 164 -8.81 1.70 -5.46
C MET A 164 -7.49 2.43 -5.69
N PHE A 165 -6.36 1.76 -5.45
CA PHE A 165 -5.05 2.35 -5.65
C PHE A 165 -4.81 2.78 -7.11
N GLU A 166 -5.21 1.96 -8.09
CA GLU A 166 -5.00 2.29 -9.51
C GLU A 166 -5.76 3.57 -9.95
N GLN A 167 -6.82 3.98 -9.25
CA GLN A 167 -7.52 5.25 -9.53
C GLN A 167 -6.70 6.49 -9.12
N VAL A 168 -5.80 6.35 -8.15
CA VAL A 168 -4.98 7.45 -7.61
C VAL A 168 -3.48 7.21 -7.81
N ALA A 169 -3.11 6.16 -8.54
CA ALA A 169 -1.72 5.72 -8.69
C ALA A 169 -0.78 6.80 -9.25
N ASP A 170 -1.29 7.70 -10.08
CA ASP A 170 -0.52 8.79 -10.67
C ASP A 170 -0.13 9.87 -9.64
N GLU A 171 -0.81 9.93 -8.50
CA GLU A 171 -0.48 10.84 -7.41
C GLU A 171 0.79 10.42 -6.64
N PHE A 172 1.21 9.16 -6.79
CA PHE A 172 2.40 8.59 -6.15
C PHE A 172 3.66 8.66 -7.01
N GLN A 173 3.74 9.57 -7.96
CA GLN A 173 4.93 9.77 -8.76
C GLN A 173 6.03 10.49 -7.95
N GLY A 174 7.27 10.04 -8.15
CA GLY A 174 8.46 10.62 -7.53
C GLY A 174 9.68 10.50 -8.43
N ASP A 175 10.79 11.10 -8.00
CA ASP A 175 12.01 11.19 -8.79
C ASP A 175 13.02 10.06 -8.51
N ALA A 176 12.73 9.16 -7.58
CA ALA A 176 13.64 8.09 -7.22
C ALA A 176 13.70 7.04 -8.34
N VAL A 177 14.90 6.80 -8.83
CA VAL A 177 15.22 5.75 -9.80
C VAL A 177 15.95 4.64 -9.07
N ALA A 178 15.52 3.40 -9.29
CA ALA A 178 16.21 2.23 -8.77
C ALA A 178 16.54 1.25 -9.90
N ARG A 179 17.70 0.60 -9.77
CA ARG A 179 18.13 -0.48 -10.64
C ARG A 179 18.62 -1.64 -9.80
N THR A 180 18.49 -2.84 -10.35
CA THR A 180 18.90 -4.08 -9.67
C THR A 180 19.99 -4.78 -10.47
N LEU A 181 21.06 -5.15 -9.79
CA LEU A 181 22.10 -6.05 -10.28
C LEU A 181 21.92 -7.42 -9.64
N TYR A 182 22.00 -8.47 -10.43
CA TYR A 182 21.92 -9.84 -9.92
C TYR A 182 23.32 -10.44 -9.80
N THR A 183 23.57 -11.19 -8.71
CA THR A 183 24.86 -11.76 -8.41
C THR A 183 24.75 -13.18 -7.84
N PRO A 184 25.62 -14.11 -8.24
CA PRO A 184 25.74 -15.42 -7.59
C PRO A 184 26.61 -15.34 -6.32
N ALA A 185 27.33 -14.22 -6.10
CA ALA A 185 28.27 -14.06 -5.00
C ALA A 185 27.56 -14.12 -3.64
N PRO A 186 28.18 -14.73 -2.62
CA PRO A 186 27.67 -14.67 -1.25
C PRO A 186 27.71 -13.24 -0.72
N GLU A 187 26.69 -12.84 0.05
CA GLU A 187 26.58 -11.46 0.59
C GLU A 187 27.84 -11.02 1.36
N GLY A 188 28.47 -11.90 2.12
CA GLY A 188 29.69 -11.59 2.87
C GLY A 188 30.88 -11.19 1.98
N SER A 189 30.89 -11.57 0.69
CA SER A 189 31.94 -11.17 -0.26
C SER A 189 31.69 -9.82 -0.92
N LEU A 190 30.49 -9.24 -0.70
CA LEU A 190 30.07 -7.99 -1.34
C LEU A 190 30.35 -6.76 -0.46
N HIS A 191 30.68 -6.94 0.81
CA HIS A 191 30.75 -5.89 1.83
C HIS A 191 31.60 -4.68 1.38
N GLU A 192 32.85 -4.94 0.96
CA GLU A 192 33.79 -3.89 0.54
C GLU A 192 33.24 -3.10 -0.68
N ALA A 193 32.71 -3.81 -1.69
CA ALA A 193 32.15 -3.16 -2.88
C ALA A 193 30.89 -2.35 -2.57
N LEU A 194 30.03 -2.83 -1.62
CA LEU A 194 28.83 -2.11 -1.22
C LEU A 194 29.14 -0.86 -0.39
N GLU A 195 30.17 -0.92 0.45
CA GLU A 195 30.64 0.25 1.22
C GLU A 195 31.24 1.29 0.28
N GLU A 196 32.19 0.89 -0.58
CA GLU A 196 32.83 1.79 -1.53
C GLU A 196 31.86 2.47 -2.50
N VAL A 197 30.86 1.74 -3.04
CA VAL A 197 29.90 2.33 -3.98
C VAL A 197 29.02 3.38 -3.29
N SER A 198 28.64 3.15 -2.03
CA SER A 198 27.86 4.12 -1.25
C SER A 198 28.66 5.38 -0.91
N GLU A 199 29.96 5.24 -0.64
CA GLU A 199 30.84 6.38 -0.37
C GLU A 199 31.18 7.18 -1.63
N ARG A 200 31.32 6.49 -2.77
CA ARG A 200 31.75 7.08 -4.04
C ARG A 200 30.64 7.77 -4.80
N PHE A 201 29.44 7.24 -4.74
CA PHE A 201 28.26 7.75 -5.42
C PHE A 201 27.19 8.12 -4.38
N ASP A 202 26.44 9.17 -4.62
CA ASP A 202 25.30 9.54 -3.78
C ASP A 202 24.11 8.62 -4.08
N VAL A 203 24.19 7.37 -3.62
CA VAL A 203 23.20 6.33 -3.85
C VAL A 203 22.87 5.57 -2.57
N SER A 204 21.63 5.14 -2.47
CA SER A 204 21.24 4.13 -1.48
C SER A 204 21.43 2.74 -2.06
N VAL A 205 22.07 1.84 -1.29
CA VAL A 205 22.36 0.48 -1.71
C VAL A 205 21.71 -0.52 -0.76
N GLY A 206 20.94 -1.45 -1.32
CA GLY A 206 20.37 -2.59 -0.60
C GLY A 206 20.94 -3.90 -1.13
N SER A 207 21.39 -4.77 -0.24
CA SER A 207 21.83 -6.13 -0.56
C SER A 207 20.79 -7.14 -0.09
N TYR A 208 20.47 -8.08 -0.96
CA TYR A 208 19.53 -9.17 -0.68
C TYR A 208 20.25 -10.49 -0.99
N PRO A 209 20.44 -11.35 -0.01
CA PRO A 209 21.22 -12.57 -0.17
C PRO A 209 20.55 -13.53 -1.18
N ARG A 210 21.38 -14.36 -1.78
CA ARG A 210 20.88 -15.45 -2.62
C ARG A 210 20.14 -16.49 -1.79
N SER A 211 19.13 -17.12 -2.38
CA SER A 211 18.49 -18.32 -1.87
C SER A 211 18.82 -19.53 -2.76
N GLU A 212 18.30 -20.72 -2.42
CA GLU A 212 18.50 -21.94 -3.20
C GLU A 212 18.00 -21.78 -4.65
N HIS A 213 16.96 -20.98 -4.86
CA HIS A 213 16.28 -20.84 -6.16
C HIS A 213 16.40 -19.45 -6.79
N ARG A 214 17.04 -18.48 -6.10
CA ARG A 214 17.15 -17.09 -6.57
C ARG A 214 18.58 -16.56 -6.38
N PRO A 215 19.15 -15.87 -7.39
CA PRO A 215 20.41 -15.17 -7.22
C PRO A 215 20.28 -14.04 -6.19
N GLY A 216 21.40 -13.64 -5.61
CA GLY A 216 21.48 -12.43 -4.81
C GLY A 216 21.16 -11.20 -5.65
N ARG A 217 20.75 -10.13 -5.00
CA ARG A 217 20.38 -8.87 -5.65
C ARG A 217 21.04 -7.69 -4.93
N ILE A 218 21.60 -6.79 -5.70
CA ILE A 218 22.07 -5.50 -5.24
C ILE A 218 21.13 -4.46 -5.88
N ARG A 219 20.38 -3.73 -5.06
CA ARG A 219 19.51 -2.64 -5.51
C ARG A 219 20.20 -1.32 -5.23
N VAL A 220 20.38 -0.53 -6.28
CA VAL A 220 20.96 0.82 -6.20
C VAL A 220 19.87 1.83 -6.55
N SER A 221 19.73 2.88 -5.75
CA SER A 221 18.73 3.94 -5.98
C SER A 221 19.25 5.32 -5.64
N SER A 222 18.80 6.32 -6.42
CA SER A 222 19.04 7.75 -6.24
C SER A 222 17.93 8.53 -6.94
N THR A 223 17.88 9.85 -6.76
CA THR A 223 17.03 10.74 -7.56
C THR A 223 17.64 11.07 -8.93
N GLU A 224 18.91 10.74 -9.15
CA GLU A 224 19.64 11.01 -10.39
C GLU A 224 19.91 9.70 -11.16
N PRO A 225 19.24 9.47 -12.32
CA PRO A 225 19.40 8.24 -13.10
C PRO A 225 20.84 7.97 -13.52
N GLU A 226 21.59 9.01 -13.91
CA GLU A 226 22.98 8.90 -14.34
C GLU A 226 23.90 8.41 -13.22
N THR A 227 23.65 8.84 -11.98
CA THR A 227 24.38 8.41 -10.79
C THR A 227 24.11 6.93 -10.50
N VAL A 228 22.86 6.47 -10.64
CA VAL A 228 22.50 5.05 -10.49
C VAL A 228 23.19 4.19 -11.55
N ASP A 229 23.19 4.63 -12.81
CA ASP A 229 23.79 3.88 -13.91
C ASP A 229 25.32 3.81 -13.77
N ALA A 230 25.97 4.91 -13.35
CA ALA A 230 27.41 4.93 -13.07
C ALA A 230 27.80 4.03 -11.88
N ALA A 231 27.02 4.03 -10.81
CA ALA A 231 27.23 3.15 -9.67
C ALA A 231 27.09 1.67 -10.05
N LEU A 232 26.11 1.32 -10.88
CA LEU A 232 25.94 -0.04 -11.37
C LEU A 232 27.07 -0.50 -12.30
N GLU A 233 27.57 0.38 -13.17
CA GLU A 233 28.70 0.07 -14.04
C GLU A 233 29.95 -0.20 -13.20
N TRP A 234 30.20 0.63 -12.20
CA TRP A 234 31.28 0.46 -11.25
C TRP A 234 31.17 -0.87 -10.45
N LEU A 235 29.96 -1.25 -10.03
CA LEU A 235 29.72 -2.54 -9.35
C LEU A 235 29.96 -3.73 -10.29
N ARG A 236 29.54 -3.66 -11.57
CA ARG A 236 29.75 -4.74 -12.55
C ARG A 236 31.21 -5.08 -12.79
N GLU A 237 32.11 -4.13 -12.61
CA GLU A 237 33.56 -4.35 -12.72
C GLU A 237 34.16 -5.09 -11.50
N ARG A 238 33.45 -5.12 -10.36
CA ARG A 238 33.96 -5.58 -9.05
C ARG A 238 33.23 -6.77 -8.47
N VAL A 239 32.02 -6.98 -8.91
CA VAL A 239 31.13 -8.02 -8.41
C VAL A 239 30.78 -8.98 -9.56
N GLU A 240 30.88 -10.27 -9.30
CA GLU A 240 30.39 -11.27 -10.26
C GLU A 240 28.89 -11.09 -10.49
N THR A 241 28.45 -11.04 -11.74
CA THR A 241 27.07 -10.76 -12.12
C THR A 241 26.43 -11.94 -12.83
N THR A 242 25.11 -12.04 -12.73
CA THR A 242 24.32 -13.05 -13.45
C THR A 242 23.07 -12.41 -14.06
N GLU A 243 22.46 -13.09 -14.99
CA GLU A 243 21.18 -12.66 -15.57
C GLU A 243 20.05 -12.69 -14.53
N PRO A 244 19.03 -11.83 -14.70
CA PRO A 244 17.82 -11.89 -13.87
C PRO A 244 17.17 -13.28 -13.99
N PRO A 245 16.51 -13.78 -12.93
CA PRO A 245 15.74 -15.02 -13.02
C PRO A 245 14.64 -14.87 -14.07
N SER A 246 14.35 -15.96 -14.79
CA SER A 246 13.22 -15.99 -15.72
C SER A 246 11.90 -15.70 -14.97
N ALA A 247 10.97 -15.01 -15.63
CA ALA A 247 9.72 -14.53 -15.04
C ALA A 247 8.82 -15.62 -14.41
N ASP A 248 9.07 -16.90 -14.73
CA ASP A 248 8.29 -18.05 -14.25
C ASP A 248 8.61 -18.49 -12.80
N VAL A 249 9.57 -17.87 -12.12
CA VAL A 249 9.99 -18.24 -10.75
C VAL A 249 9.32 -17.37 -9.67
N ASN A 250 8.40 -16.50 -10.02
CA ASN A 250 7.79 -15.51 -9.09
C ASN A 250 6.52 -15.99 -8.35
N THR A 251 6.15 -17.26 -8.46
CA THR A 251 4.99 -17.81 -7.74
C THR A 251 5.44 -18.90 -6.77
N THR A 252 5.36 -18.61 -5.50
CA THR A 252 5.53 -19.43 -4.27
C THR A 252 6.81 -19.17 -3.49
N ASP A 253 6.71 -18.25 -2.53
CA ASP A 253 7.08 -18.46 -1.10
C ASP A 253 6.39 -17.40 -0.25
#